data_d2c585e59e6b2f5853aa9f46ae0e105f
#
_entry.id   d2c585e59e6b2f5853aa9f46ae0e105f
#
_cell.length_a   1.000
_cell.length_b   1.000
_cell.length_c   1.000
_cell.angle_alpha   90.00
_cell.angle_beta   90.00
_cell.angle_gamma   90.00
#
_symmetry.space_group_name_H-M   'P 1'
#
loop_
_entity.id
_entity.type
_entity.pdbx_description
1 polymer ?
#
loop_
_entity_poly.entity_id
_entity_poly.type
_entity_poly.pdbx_seq_one_letter_code
_entity_poly.pdbx_strand_id
1 'polypeptide(L)'
;MDKKTIAVLLATYNGERFLREQIESLYAQTIKDWTIYVHDDGSTDGTKAILDEYAEKKDNFVVLDYPSQKGASNNFFSLLKRVDASYFFFADQDDVWMSNKMEKCLGRMLQIEKSTISKPVLVCCDACVTDEKLKVVSPSLWERSGAHPEFLTNFNES
;
A
#
# COMPACT_ATOMS: atom_id res chain seq x y z
N MET A 1 10.94 18.06 -17.22
CA MET A 1 10.94 17.23 -15.98
C MET A 1 9.84 16.20 -16.16
N ASP A 2 10.19 14.94 -16.19
CA ASP A 2 9.18 13.90 -16.30
C ASP A 2 8.27 13.93 -15.08
N LYS A 3 6.97 13.83 -15.32
CA LYS A 3 5.97 13.82 -14.24
C LYS A 3 6.22 12.58 -13.38
N LYS A 4 6.53 12.78 -12.10
CA LYS A 4 6.71 11.66 -11.17
C LYS A 4 5.38 10.93 -11.00
N THR A 5 5.37 9.63 -11.23
CA THR A 5 4.19 8.76 -11.14
C THR A 5 4.13 8.07 -9.79
N ILE A 6 2.92 7.89 -9.26
CA ILE A 6 2.68 7.22 -7.98
C ILE A 6 1.84 5.96 -8.24
N ALA A 7 2.33 4.83 -7.79
CA ALA A 7 1.63 3.56 -7.83
C ALA A 7 1.28 3.09 -6.41
N VAL A 8 0.04 2.65 -6.22
CA VAL A 8 -0.39 1.87 -5.05
C VAL A 8 -0.44 0.42 -5.47
N LEU A 9 0.39 -0.41 -4.87
CA LEU A 9 0.41 -1.85 -5.10
C LEU A 9 -0.49 -2.52 -4.06
N LEU A 10 -1.56 -3.18 -4.52
CA LEU A 10 -2.54 -3.86 -3.69
C LEU A 10 -2.46 -5.37 -3.93
N ALA A 11 -2.08 -6.12 -2.91
CA ALA A 11 -2.05 -7.58 -2.96
C ALA A 11 -3.31 -8.14 -2.30
N THR A 12 -4.03 -9.05 -2.99
CA THR A 12 -5.27 -9.63 -2.47
C THR A 12 -5.24 -11.15 -2.48
N TYR A 13 -5.88 -11.74 -1.46
CA TYR A 13 -6.21 -13.16 -1.36
C TYR A 13 -7.32 -13.37 -0.33
N ASN A 14 -8.52 -13.82 -0.77
CA ASN A 14 -9.70 -14.03 0.07
C ASN A 14 -10.02 -12.83 0.99
N GLY A 15 -10.07 -11.64 0.40
CA GLY A 15 -10.24 -10.37 1.10
C GLY A 15 -11.65 -9.78 1.02
N GLU A 16 -12.65 -10.51 0.52
CA GLU A 16 -14.01 -10.03 0.27
C GLU A 16 -14.57 -9.17 1.41
N ARG A 17 -14.27 -9.54 2.65
CA ARG A 17 -14.82 -8.92 3.85
C ARG A 17 -14.34 -7.47 4.06
N PHE A 18 -13.08 -7.15 3.73
CA PHE A 18 -12.44 -5.88 4.10
C PHE A 18 -12.04 -5.04 2.88
N LEU A 19 -11.92 -5.67 1.72
CA LEU A 19 -11.33 -5.08 0.53
C LEU A 19 -12.02 -3.78 0.09
N ARG A 20 -13.36 -3.69 0.21
CA ARG A 20 -14.09 -2.47 -0.16
C ARG A 20 -13.69 -1.29 0.72
N GLU A 21 -13.61 -1.48 2.04
CA GLU A 21 -13.22 -0.42 2.97
C GLU A 21 -11.79 0.06 2.69
N GLN A 22 -10.87 -0.86 2.40
CA GLN A 22 -9.51 -0.52 2.01
C GLN A 22 -9.49 0.30 0.71
N ILE A 23 -10.15 -0.15 -0.36
CA ILE A 23 -10.18 0.58 -1.64
C ILE A 23 -10.79 1.98 -1.46
N GLU A 24 -11.90 2.12 -0.75
CA GLU A 24 -12.51 3.42 -0.49
C GLU A 24 -11.57 4.34 0.31
N SER A 25 -10.78 3.80 1.24
CA SER A 25 -9.79 4.56 1.99
C SER A 25 -8.66 5.10 1.10
N LEU A 26 -8.29 4.36 0.03
CA LEU A 26 -7.35 4.82 -0.99
C LEU A 26 -7.96 5.96 -1.80
N TYR A 27 -9.22 5.87 -2.22
CA TYR A 27 -9.90 6.97 -2.93
C TYR A 27 -10.15 8.19 -2.04
N ALA A 28 -10.20 8.03 -0.72
CA ALA A 28 -10.32 9.12 0.24
C ALA A 28 -9.01 9.90 0.46
N GLN A 29 -7.86 9.47 -0.09
CA GLN A 29 -6.58 10.16 0.10
C GLN A 29 -6.61 11.60 -0.41
N THR A 30 -5.86 12.51 0.25
CA THR A 30 -5.74 13.92 -0.16
C THR A 30 -5.01 14.09 -1.49
N ILE A 31 -4.01 13.27 -1.77
CA ILE A 31 -3.35 13.17 -3.08
C ILE A 31 -4.26 12.39 -4.03
N LYS A 32 -4.41 12.87 -5.29
CA LYS A 32 -5.33 12.27 -6.28
C LYS A 32 -4.64 11.71 -7.53
N ASP A 33 -3.38 12.06 -7.75
CA ASP A 33 -2.65 11.67 -8.97
C ASP A 33 -1.83 10.39 -8.73
N TRP A 34 -2.52 9.26 -8.69
CA TRP A 34 -1.96 7.94 -8.47
C TRP A 34 -2.80 6.86 -9.19
N THR A 35 -2.22 5.69 -9.37
CA THR A 35 -2.88 4.51 -9.95
C THR A 35 -2.75 3.33 -8.99
N ILE A 36 -3.84 2.58 -8.78
CA ILE A 36 -3.81 1.30 -8.09
C ILE A 36 -3.47 0.22 -9.11
N TYR A 37 -2.49 -0.61 -8.77
CA TYR A 37 -2.20 -1.86 -9.45
C TYR A 37 -2.45 -3.00 -8.47
N VAL A 38 -3.37 -3.88 -8.83
CA VAL A 38 -3.77 -4.98 -7.95
C VAL A 38 -3.52 -6.32 -8.62
N HIS A 39 -3.10 -7.29 -7.84
CA HIS A 39 -3.08 -8.70 -8.24
C HIS A 39 -3.72 -9.57 -7.17
N ASP A 40 -4.61 -10.45 -7.63
CA ASP A 40 -5.31 -11.43 -6.80
C ASP A 40 -4.58 -12.77 -6.83
N ASP A 41 -4.17 -13.25 -5.67
CA ASP A 41 -3.36 -14.48 -5.53
C ASP A 41 -4.19 -15.79 -5.59
N GLY A 42 -5.32 -15.75 -6.30
CA GLY A 42 -6.18 -16.91 -6.52
C GLY A 42 -7.30 -17.03 -5.50
N SER A 43 -7.99 -15.93 -5.18
CA SER A 43 -9.15 -15.93 -4.29
C SER A 43 -10.27 -16.84 -4.77
N THR A 44 -10.98 -17.44 -3.78
CA THR A 44 -12.12 -18.31 -3.98
C THR A 44 -13.44 -17.74 -3.44
N ASP A 45 -13.37 -16.56 -2.81
CA ASP A 45 -14.50 -15.77 -2.30
C ASP A 45 -14.92 -14.69 -3.31
N GLY A 46 -15.68 -13.68 -2.87
CA GLY A 46 -16.13 -12.56 -3.69
C GLY A 46 -15.07 -11.51 -4.04
N THR A 47 -13.79 -11.71 -3.67
CA THR A 47 -12.70 -10.75 -3.91
C THR A 47 -12.62 -10.34 -5.37
N LYS A 48 -12.60 -11.29 -6.31
CA LYS A 48 -12.49 -11.01 -7.75
C LYS A 48 -13.62 -10.14 -8.27
N ALA A 49 -14.86 -10.43 -7.86
CA ALA A 49 -16.01 -9.63 -8.26
C ALA A 49 -15.91 -8.17 -7.80
N ILE A 50 -15.33 -7.93 -6.62
CA ILE A 50 -15.06 -6.59 -6.12
C ILE A 50 -14.00 -5.90 -7.00
N LEU A 51 -12.91 -6.59 -7.33
CA LEU A 51 -11.84 -6.02 -8.16
C LEU A 51 -12.34 -5.65 -9.55
N ASP A 52 -13.13 -6.53 -10.18
CA ASP A 52 -13.72 -6.30 -11.50
C ASP A 52 -14.65 -5.07 -11.48
N GLU A 53 -15.48 -4.95 -10.44
CA GLU A 53 -16.37 -3.79 -10.26
C GLU A 53 -15.60 -2.46 -10.20
N TYR A 54 -14.47 -2.41 -9.48
CA TYR A 54 -13.66 -1.19 -9.41
C TYR A 54 -12.91 -0.94 -10.72
N ALA A 55 -12.40 -1.97 -11.38
CA ALA A 55 -11.74 -1.84 -12.68
C ALA A 55 -12.67 -1.28 -13.77
N GLU A 56 -13.95 -1.66 -13.74
CA GLU A 56 -14.96 -1.13 -14.67
C GLU A 56 -15.32 0.35 -14.39
N LYS A 57 -15.25 0.79 -13.14
CA LYS A 57 -15.72 2.12 -12.70
C LYS A 57 -14.63 3.18 -12.59
N LYS A 58 -13.37 2.78 -12.56
CA LYS A 58 -12.24 3.66 -12.21
C LYS A 58 -11.07 3.48 -13.18
N ASP A 59 -10.77 4.52 -13.94
CA ASP A 59 -9.68 4.50 -14.93
C ASP A 59 -8.28 4.32 -14.31
N ASN A 60 -8.12 4.64 -13.02
CA ASN A 60 -6.88 4.50 -12.27
C ASN A 60 -6.84 3.23 -11.39
N PHE A 61 -7.64 2.21 -11.70
CA PHE A 61 -7.66 0.91 -11.03
C PHE A 61 -7.35 -0.19 -12.05
N VAL A 62 -6.17 -0.78 -11.94
CA VAL A 62 -5.64 -1.73 -12.92
C VAL A 62 -5.47 -3.10 -12.27
N VAL A 63 -6.25 -4.08 -12.71
CA VAL A 63 -6.08 -5.48 -12.31
C VAL A 63 -5.06 -6.13 -13.23
N LEU A 64 -3.98 -6.66 -12.63
CA LEU A 64 -2.95 -7.38 -13.36
C LEU A 64 -3.23 -8.88 -13.30
N ASP A 65 -3.40 -9.49 -14.47
CA ASP A 65 -3.68 -10.93 -14.59
C ASP A 65 -2.39 -11.71 -14.89
N TYR A 66 -1.94 -12.48 -13.92
CA TYR A 66 -0.83 -13.44 -14.04
C TYR A 66 -0.96 -14.54 -12.99
N PRO A 67 -0.23 -15.66 -13.10
CA PRO A 67 -0.35 -16.79 -12.16
C PRO A 67 -0.08 -16.40 -10.71
N SER A 68 -0.82 -17.02 -9.78
CA SER A 68 -0.65 -16.89 -8.33
C SER A 68 0.81 -17.02 -7.90
N GLN A 69 1.21 -16.14 -7.00
CA GLN A 69 2.58 -16.06 -6.48
C GLN A 69 2.75 -16.77 -5.14
N LYS A 70 1.67 -17.24 -4.54
CA LYS A 70 1.60 -17.95 -3.26
C LYS A 70 2.21 -17.16 -2.11
N GLY A 71 1.46 -16.19 -1.64
CA GLY A 71 1.73 -15.42 -0.44
C GLY A 71 1.99 -13.94 -0.69
N ALA A 72 1.63 -13.13 0.30
CA ALA A 72 1.61 -11.68 0.21
C ALA A 72 2.96 -11.08 -0.24
N SER A 73 4.07 -11.51 0.35
CA SER A 73 5.40 -11.00 -0.02
C SER A 73 5.74 -11.26 -1.48
N ASN A 74 5.49 -12.48 -1.98
CA ASN A 74 5.75 -12.83 -3.38
C ASN A 74 4.83 -12.05 -4.32
N ASN A 75 3.57 -11.84 -3.91
CA ASN A 75 2.61 -11.05 -4.66
C ASN A 75 3.07 -9.59 -4.78
N PHE A 76 3.47 -8.95 -3.69
CA PHE A 76 4.03 -7.59 -3.71
C PHE A 76 5.30 -7.47 -4.56
N PHE A 77 6.25 -8.41 -4.42
CA PHE A 77 7.44 -8.41 -5.28
C PHE A 77 7.12 -8.60 -6.76
N SER A 78 6.10 -9.37 -7.07
CA SER A 78 5.64 -9.58 -8.44
C SER A 78 5.01 -8.33 -9.03
N LEU A 79 4.17 -7.63 -8.26
CA LEU A 79 3.62 -6.31 -8.60
C LEU A 79 4.74 -5.29 -8.84
N LEU A 80 5.67 -5.17 -7.90
CA LEU A 80 6.79 -4.22 -7.99
C LEU A 80 7.65 -4.42 -9.24
N LYS A 81 7.84 -5.66 -9.70
CA LYS A 81 8.61 -5.97 -10.92
C LYS A 81 7.87 -5.63 -12.22
N ARG A 82 6.54 -5.50 -12.19
CA ARG A 82 5.69 -5.31 -13.37
C ARG A 82 5.21 -3.88 -13.55
N VAL A 83 5.25 -3.11 -12.49
CA VAL A 83 4.76 -1.72 -12.48
C VAL A 83 5.95 -0.77 -12.56
N ASP A 84 5.89 0.18 -13.48
CA ASP A 84 6.87 1.27 -13.59
C ASP A 84 6.28 2.54 -12.99
N ALA A 85 6.90 3.01 -11.90
CA ALA A 85 6.50 4.24 -11.22
C ALA A 85 7.68 4.88 -10.48
N SER A 86 7.56 6.17 -10.20
CA SER A 86 8.57 6.91 -9.42
C SER A 86 8.47 6.63 -7.92
N TYR A 87 7.25 6.40 -7.43
CA TYR A 87 6.96 6.10 -6.03
C TYR A 87 5.98 4.96 -5.92
N PHE A 88 6.21 4.08 -4.95
CA PHE A 88 5.36 2.93 -4.67
C PHE A 88 4.81 3.01 -3.24
N PHE A 89 3.53 2.71 -3.09
CA PHE A 89 2.88 2.46 -1.81
C PHE A 89 2.42 1.01 -1.78
N PHE A 90 2.68 0.30 -0.69
CA PHE A 90 2.22 -1.07 -0.48
C PHE A 90 0.96 -1.03 0.38
N ALA A 91 -0.11 -1.64 -0.09
CA ALA A 91 -1.40 -1.68 0.56
C ALA A 91 -1.83 -3.14 0.78
N ASP A 92 -2.03 -3.52 2.03
CA ASP A 92 -2.70 -4.77 2.38
C ASP A 92 -4.21 -4.62 2.19
N GLN A 93 -4.91 -5.72 1.94
CA GLN A 93 -6.34 -5.72 1.57
C GLN A 93 -7.30 -5.41 2.73
N ASP A 94 -6.82 -5.48 3.97
CA ASP A 94 -7.59 -5.44 5.21
C ASP A 94 -7.23 -4.25 6.12
N ASP A 95 -6.45 -3.31 5.61
CA ASP A 95 -6.17 -2.04 6.26
C ASP A 95 -7.24 -0.99 5.92
N VAL A 96 -7.26 0.11 6.68
CA VAL A 96 -7.97 1.36 6.32
C VAL A 96 -7.00 2.53 6.47
N TRP A 97 -6.73 3.24 5.39
CA TRP A 97 -5.76 4.32 5.40
C TRP A 97 -6.38 5.64 5.84
N MET A 98 -5.72 6.34 6.76
CA MET A 98 -6.05 7.73 7.07
C MET A 98 -5.90 8.59 5.81
N SER A 99 -6.81 9.52 5.59
CA SER A 99 -6.92 10.30 4.35
C SER A 99 -5.66 11.08 3.95
N ASN A 100 -4.77 11.37 4.87
CA ASN A 100 -3.50 12.10 4.66
C ASN A 100 -2.25 11.19 4.69
N LYS A 101 -2.41 9.86 4.71
CA LYS A 101 -1.27 8.92 4.79
C LYS A 101 -0.31 9.09 3.62
N MET A 102 -0.82 9.11 2.39
CA MET A 102 0.01 9.26 1.20
C MET A 102 0.73 10.61 1.18
N GLU A 103 0.05 11.69 1.53
CA GLU A 103 0.64 13.04 1.60
C GLU A 103 1.81 13.11 2.58
N LYS A 104 1.63 12.56 3.79
CA LYS A 104 2.68 12.54 4.81
C LYS A 104 3.87 11.68 4.41
N CYS A 105 3.63 10.46 3.92
CA CYS A 105 4.69 9.56 3.50
C CYS A 105 5.47 10.12 2.30
N LEU A 106 4.78 10.63 1.28
CA LEU A 106 5.42 11.24 0.12
C LEU A 106 6.19 12.51 0.50
N GLY A 107 5.61 13.36 1.35
CA GLY A 107 6.30 14.55 1.86
C GLY A 107 7.62 14.19 2.57
N ARG A 108 7.62 13.14 3.39
CA ARG A 108 8.84 12.64 4.04
C ARG A 108 9.84 12.07 3.03
N MET A 109 9.37 11.28 2.06
CA MET A 109 10.19 10.73 0.98
C MET A 109 10.92 11.85 0.22
N LEU A 110 10.20 12.89 -0.20
CA LEU A 110 10.75 14.02 -0.93
C LEU A 110 11.75 14.84 -0.10
N GLN A 111 11.59 14.91 1.21
CA GLN A 111 12.59 15.54 2.10
C GLN A 111 13.90 14.76 2.13
N ILE A 112 13.81 13.43 2.24
CA ILE A 112 14.99 12.55 2.29
C ILE A 112 15.71 12.56 0.94
N GLU A 113 14.99 12.51 -0.18
CA GLU A 113 15.59 12.56 -1.52
C GLU A 113 16.45 13.81 -1.76
N LYS A 114 16.10 14.94 -1.15
CA LYS A 114 16.92 16.17 -1.25
C LYS A 114 18.31 16.05 -0.64
N SER A 115 18.47 15.17 0.34
CA SER A 115 19.71 14.97 1.10
C SER A 115 20.46 13.69 0.72
N THR A 116 19.81 12.76 -0.01
CA THR A 116 20.34 11.41 -0.27
C THR A 116 20.30 11.12 -1.78
N ILE A 117 21.41 11.43 -2.48
CA ILE A 117 21.48 11.35 -3.95
C ILE A 117 21.91 9.95 -4.33
N SER A 118 21.37 8.89 -4.29
CA SER A 118 21.75 7.59 -4.89
C SER A 118 21.46 6.33 -4.07
N LYS A 119 20.68 6.43 -3.01
CA LYS A 119 20.29 5.24 -2.24
C LYS A 119 18.77 5.04 -2.35
N PRO A 120 18.29 3.79 -2.42
CA PRO A 120 16.87 3.53 -2.28
C PRO A 120 16.38 4.01 -0.91
N VAL A 121 15.22 4.64 -0.88
CA VAL A 121 14.60 5.19 0.33
C VAL A 121 13.29 4.45 0.59
N LEU A 122 13.09 4.02 1.83
CA LEU A 122 11.83 3.48 2.34
C LEU A 122 11.32 4.38 3.46
N VAL A 123 10.03 4.73 3.40
CA VAL A 123 9.33 5.45 4.46
C VAL A 123 8.28 4.53 5.07
N CYS A 124 8.41 4.27 6.35
CA CYS A 124 7.43 3.54 7.13
C CYS A 124 6.64 4.50 8.04
N CYS A 125 5.39 4.18 8.32
CA CYS A 125 4.57 4.87 9.29
C CYS A 125 4.00 3.86 10.30
N ASP A 126 3.69 4.35 11.49
CA ASP A 126 2.95 3.57 12.47
C ASP A 126 1.49 3.37 12.05
N ALA A 127 0.80 2.44 12.68
CA ALA A 127 -0.60 2.16 12.48
C ALA A 127 -1.35 2.07 13.81
N CYS A 128 -2.63 2.47 13.82
CA CYS A 128 -3.53 2.11 14.91
C CYS A 128 -4.00 0.67 14.73
N VAL A 129 -4.04 -0.10 15.81
CA VAL A 129 -4.66 -1.41 15.80
C VAL A 129 -6.14 -1.26 16.12
N THR A 130 -7.00 -1.80 15.28
CA THR A 130 -8.45 -1.73 15.44
C THR A 130 -9.08 -3.13 15.53
N ASP A 131 -10.31 -3.19 16.02
CA ASP A 131 -11.18 -4.35 15.79
C ASP A 131 -11.86 -4.27 14.41
N GLU A 132 -12.67 -5.27 14.09
CA GLU A 132 -13.42 -5.39 12.83
C GLU A 132 -14.41 -4.25 12.57
N LYS A 133 -14.72 -3.44 13.58
CA LYS A 133 -15.60 -2.26 13.49
C LYS A 133 -14.82 -0.95 13.49
N LEU A 134 -13.53 -1.01 13.24
CA LEU A 134 -12.58 0.10 13.26
C LEU A 134 -12.49 0.83 14.62
N LYS A 135 -12.92 0.17 15.71
CA LYS A 135 -12.72 0.70 17.06
C LYS A 135 -11.26 0.51 17.46
N VAL A 136 -10.60 1.58 17.87
CA VAL A 136 -9.19 1.54 18.27
C VAL A 136 -8.99 0.64 19.48
N VAL A 137 -8.15 -0.38 19.32
CA VAL A 137 -7.68 -1.32 20.35
C VAL A 137 -6.33 -0.89 20.90
N SER A 138 -5.45 -0.38 20.02
CA SER A 138 -4.18 0.26 20.40
C SER A 138 -3.91 1.44 19.47
N PRO A 139 -3.46 2.58 20.00
CA PRO A 139 -3.11 3.75 19.20
C PRO A 139 -1.85 3.57 18.37
N SER A 140 -1.01 2.59 18.71
CA SER A 140 0.27 2.32 18.04
C SER A 140 0.51 0.81 17.89
N LEU A 141 0.76 0.38 16.67
CA LEU A 141 1.21 -0.97 16.37
C LEU A 141 2.66 -1.17 16.82
N TRP A 142 3.50 -0.16 16.69
CA TRP A 142 4.90 -0.23 17.09
C TRP A 142 5.05 -0.44 18.58
N GLU A 143 4.35 0.36 19.40
CA GLU A 143 4.35 0.17 20.86
C GLU A 143 3.84 -1.22 21.24
N ARG A 144 2.76 -1.67 20.61
CA ARG A 144 2.16 -2.99 20.89
C ARG A 144 3.07 -4.16 20.52
N SER A 145 3.82 -4.05 19.43
CA SER A 145 4.74 -5.10 18.94
C SER A 145 6.15 -5.00 19.53
N GLY A 146 6.45 -3.96 20.32
CA GLY A 146 7.80 -3.68 20.81
C GLY A 146 8.76 -3.24 19.69
N ALA A 147 8.23 -2.77 18.57
CA ALA A 147 9.05 -2.22 17.50
C ALA A 147 9.51 -0.80 17.86
N HIS A 148 10.78 -0.52 17.61
CA HIS A 148 11.39 0.76 17.89
C HIS A 148 11.85 1.40 16.59
N PRO A 149 11.17 2.46 16.11
CA PRO A 149 11.47 3.09 14.81
C PRO A 149 12.89 3.64 14.71
N GLU A 150 13.54 3.97 15.81
CA GLU A 150 14.94 4.39 15.86
C GLU A 150 15.91 3.34 15.31
N PHE A 151 15.55 2.05 15.34
CA PHE A 151 16.35 0.99 14.73
C PHE A 151 16.19 0.92 13.20
N LEU A 152 15.14 1.52 12.65
CA LEU A 152 14.90 1.57 11.20
C LEU A 152 15.73 2.65 10.49
N THR A 153 16.34 3.57 11.22
CA THR A 153 17.17 4.64 10.66
C THR A 153 18.61 4.24 10.38
N ASN A 154 19.08 3.09 10.88
CA ASN A 154 20.49 2.66 10.86
C ASN A 154 20.80 1.53 9.88
N PHE A 155 20.00 1.34 8.82
CA PHE A 155 20.33 0.38 7.74
C PHE A 155 21.57 0.77 6.91
N ASN A 156 22.33 1.79 7.30
CA ASN A 156 23.48 2.31 6.57
C ASN A 156 24.84 1.91 7.14
N GLU A 157 24.93 1.06 8.16
CA GLU A 157 26.20 0.76 8.85
C GLU A 157 26.54 -0.74 8.92
N SER A 158 26.09 -1.55 7.95
CA SER A 158 26.56 -2.95 7.85
C SER A 158 27.01 -3.28 6.45
#